data_b56cbc11d68f70622016d38d0b1677b3
#
_entry.id   b56cbc11d68f70622016d38d0b1677b3
#
_cell.length_a   1.000
_cell.length_b   1.000
_cell.length_c   1.000
_cell.angle_alpha   90.00
_cell.angle_beta   90.00
_cell.angle_gamma   90.00
#
_symmetry.space_group_name_H-M   'P 1'
#
loop_
_entity.id
_entity.type
_entity.pdbx_description
1 polymer ?
#
loop_
_entity_poly.entity_id
_entity_poly.type
_entity_poly.pdbx_seq_one_letter_code
_entity_poly.pdbx_strand_id
1 'polypeptide(L)'
;MKTSRFSDSQIIAVLKQAEGGSPVPELCREHGISSATFYKWRSKFGGMDASLMARLKELEDENRRLKKMYAEERLKAEIVQEALQKVVKPSCRREMAQRTVEKGVSIQLACLAFGISQTCYRYQAKQSAENVEIADLLIRLTHNQRNWGFGLCFLYLRNVKGHRWNHKRVYRIYRELELNLRIKPKKRIIREKPEPLAVPEAINQCWSMDFMHDQLSDGRSYRLFNVIDDFNREAXAIDIDLSLPSERVVRSLDQIIEWRGKPQVIRSDNGPEYISGTFIAWAARQGIRLDHIQPGNPQQNAYIERYNRTVRYDWLSHYLFESIEEVQNYATDWMWTYNHERPNMALGGITPKQKSALLTNPTSDRC
;
A
#
# COMPACT_ATOMS: atom_id res chain seq x y z
N MET A 1 49.52 35.38 3.47
CA MET A 1 50.31 35.42 4.72
C MET A 1 51.45 36.42 4.58
N LYS A 2 51.67 37.27 5.58
CA LYS A 2 52.81 38.17 5.53
C LYS A 2 54.09 37.35 5.67
N THR A 3 54.91 37.34 4.67
CA THR A 3 56.22 36.69 4.72
C THR A 3 57.09 37.37 5.80
N SER A 4 57.70 36.53 6.62
CA SER A 4 58.62 37.00 7.66
C SER A 4 59.83 37.71 6.99
N ARG A 5 60.21 38.86 7.50
CA ARG A 5 61.39 39.61 7.04
C ARG A 5 62.69 38.85 7.31
N PHE A 6 62.69 37.87 8.23
CA PHE A 6 63.89 37.11 8.66
C PHE A 6 63.70 35.63 8.33
N SER A 7 64.72 35.00 7.79
CA SER A 7 64.77 33.57 7.58
C SER A 7 64.97 32.88 8.92
N ASP A 8 64.67 31.57 8.98
CA ASP A 8 64.80 30.77 10.20
C ASP A 8 66.24 30.70 10.70
N SER A 9 67.19 30.61 9.76
CA SER A 9 68.61 30.62 10.08
C SER A 9 69.05 31.96 10.71
N GLN A 10 68.49 33.09 10.18
CA GLN A 10 68.77 34.40 10.76
C GLN A 10 68.19 34.57 12.15
N ILE A 11 66.98 34.06 12.39
CA ILE A 11 66.36 34.09 13.74
C ILE A 11 67.21 33.30 14.75
N ILE A 12 67.66 32.10 14.38
CA ILE A 12 68.51 31.27 15.22
C ILE A 12 69.86 31.92 15.45
N ALA A 13 70.45 32.56 14.43
CA ALA A 13 71.76 33.26 14.60
C ALA A 13 71.66 34.41 15.64
N VAL A 14 70.59 35.20 15.58
CA VAL A 14 70.32 36.26 16.54
C VAL A 14 70.11 35.71 17.96
N LEU A 15 69.39 34.60 18.09
CA LEU A 15 69.19 33.97 19.43
C LEU A 15 70.51 33.41 20.01
N LYS A 16 71.35 32.81 19.16
CA LYS A 16 72.65 32.29 19.55
C LYS A 16 73.63 33.40 19.98
N GLN A 17 73.62 34.56 19.30
CA GLN A 17 74.38 35.73 19.66
C GLN A 17 74.02 36.21 21.07
N ALA A 18 72.71 36.20 21.38
CA ALA A 18 72.25 36.55 22.74
C ALA A 18 72.73 35.53 23.81
N GLU A 19 72.68 34.25 23.44
CA GLU A 19 73.16 33.14 24.33
C GLU A 19 74.68 33.22 24.53
N GLY A 20 75.40 33.75 23.50
CA GLY A 20 76.83 33.98 23.57
C GLY A 20 77.24 35.23 24.39
N GLY A 21 76.22 35.93 24.96
CA GLY A 21 76.48 37.08 25.88
C GLY A 21 76.24 38.45 25.31
N SER A 22 75.81 38.59 24.04
CA SER A 22 75.53 39.89 23.45
C SER A 22 74.29 40.52 24.09
N PRO A 23 74.31 41.82 24.48
CA PRO A 23 73.16 42.50 25.10
C PRO A 23 71.96 42.55 24.15
N VAL A 24 70.77 42.17 24.60
CA VAL A 24 69.54 42.14 23.78
C VAL A 24 69.21 43.50 23.14
N PRO A 25 69.34 44.66 23.81
CA PRO A 25 69.09 45.94 23.20
C PRO A 25 70.00 46.26 22.01
N GLU A 26 71.27 45.78 22.06
CA GLU A 26 72.27 45.99 20.99
C GLU A 26 71.90 45.13 19.75
N LEU A 27 71.56 43.87 19.97
CA LEU A 27 71.10 42.95 18.94
C LEU A 27 69.79 43.47 18.24
N CYS A 28 68.92 44.05 19.05
CA CYS A 28 67.72 44.66 18.53
C CYS A 28 67.97 45.82 17.57
N ARG A 29 68.95 46.66 17.87
CA ARG A 29 69.36 47.79 17.03
C ARG A 29 70.04 47.27 15.75
N GLU A 30 70.98 46.33 15.91
CA GLU A 30 71.77 45.77 14.80
C GLU A 30 70.90 45.12 13.76
N HIS A 31 69.92 44.32 14.20
CA HIS A 31 69.03 43.56 13.31
C HIS A 31 67.74 44.29 13.02
N GLY A 32 67.49 45.47 13.55
CA GLY A 32 66.27 46.26 13.27
C GLY A 32 64.98 45.57 13.75
N ILE A 33 65.02 44.92 14.90
CA ILE A 33 63.89 44.22 15.53
C ILE A 33 63.51 44.85 16.87
N SER A 34 62.28 44.71 17.28
CA SER A 34 61.85 45.17 18.62
C SER A 34 62.25 44.13 19.68
N SER A 35 62.48 44.59 20.91
CA SER A 35 62.70 43.67 22.05
C SER A 35 61.56 42.69 22.24
N ALA A 36 60.31 43.11 21.99
CA ALA A 36 59.12 42.24 22.02
C ALA A 36 59.23 41.09 20.98
N THR A 37 59.76 41.42 19.79
CA THR A 37 59.98 40.42 18.73
C THR A 37 61.05 39.41 19.13
N PHE A 38 62.17 39.94 19.75
CA PHE A 38 63.23 39.09 20.20
C PHE A 38 62.76 38.12 21.28
N TYR A 39 62.04 38.59 22.31
CA TYR A 39 61.55 37.69 23.39
C TYR A 39 60.51 36.71 22.89
N LYS A 40 59.70 37.08 21.89
CA LYS A 40 58.80 36.18 21.23
C LYS A 40 59.53 35.06 20.48
N TRP A 41 60.63 35.42 19.79
CA TRP A 41 61.50 34.43 19.14
C TRP A 41 62.17 33.51 20.20
N ARG A 42 62.68 34.08 21.29
CA ARG A 42 63.33 33.34 22.36
C ARG A 42 62.37 32.37 23.03
N SER A 43 61.11 32.78 23.27
CA SER A 43 60.08 31.92 23.87
C SER A 43 59.70 30.74 22.94
N LYS A 44 59.68 30.98 21.63
CA LYS A 44 59.25 29.97 20.66
C LYS A 44 60.40 29.06 20.16
N PHE A 45 61.58 29.59 20.03
CA PHE A 45 62.71 28.94 19.34
C PHE A 45 64.01 28.87 20.15
N GLY A 46 64.06 29.36 21.38
CA GLY A 46 65.27 29.33 22.23
C GLY A 46 65.73 27.90 22.48
N GLY A 47 67.03 27.64 22.25
CA GLY A 47 67.61 26.33 22.42
C GLY A 47 67.40 25.37 21.20
N MET A 48 66.79 25.86 20.14
CA MET A 48 66.57 25.05 18.91
C MET A 48 67.67 25.30 17.89
N ASP A 49 68.06 24.27 17.17
CA ASP A 49 68.86 24.43 15.97
C ASP A 49 67.97 24.63 14.72
N ALA A 50 68.61 24.89 13.58
CA ALA A 50 67.88 25.14 12.33
C ALA A 50 67.06 23.95 11.89
N SER A 51 67.53 22.74 12.16
CA SER A 51 66.83 21.51 11.75
C SER A 51 65.56 21.28 12.60
N LEU A 52 65.64 21.52 13.91
CA LEU A 52 64.49 21.42 14.82
C LEU A 52 63.44 22.48 14.52
N MET A 53 63.83 23.70 14.14
CA MET A 53 62.93 24.77 13.77
C MET A 53 62.22 24.45 12.48
N ALA A 54 62.88 23.91 11.46
CA ALA A 54 62.27 23.47 10.21
C ALA A 54 61.26 22.35 10.49
N ARG A 55 61.63 21.38 11.33
CA ARG A 55 60.72 20.27 11.68
C ARG A 55 59.48 20.73 12.45
N LEU A 56 59.66 21.71 13.37
CA LEU A 56 58.52 22.31 14.09
C LEU A 56 57.54 22.95 13.12
N LYS A 57 58.02 23.69 12.15
CA LYS A 57 57.16 24.33 11.13
C LYS A 57 56.43 23.31 10.27
N GLU A 58 57.11 22.27 9.84
CA GLU A 58 56.48 21.19 9.08
C GLU A 58 55.34 20.56 9.88
N LEU A 59 55.58 20.27 11.16
CA LEU A 59 54.55 19.68 12.03
C LEU A 59 53.39 20.66 12.29
N GLU A 60 53.66 21.97 12.45
CA GLU A 60 52.61 22.99 12.58
C GLU A 60 51.73 23.09 11.31
N ASP A 61 52.34 23.05 10.13
CA ASP A 61 51.63 23.09 8.86
C ASP A 61 50.83 21.80 8.62
N GLU A 62 51.42 20.65 8.93
CA GLU A 62 50.75 19.37 8.88
C GLU A 62 49.55 19.34 9.83
N ASN A 63 49.73 19.80 11.07
CA ASN A 63 48.65 19.87 12.06
C ASN A 63 47.52 20.80 11.59
N ARG A 64 47.86 21.93 11.01
CA ARG A 64 46.90 22.89 10.45
C ARG A 64 46.10 22.23 9.30
N ARG A 65 46.79 21.53 8.42
CA ARG A 65 46.19 20.78 7.31
C ARG A 65 45.26 19.67 7.81
N LEU A 66 45.73 18.87 8.78
CA LEU A 66 44.94 17.78 9.37
C LEU A 66 43.67 18.31 10.07
N LYS A 67 43.79 19.41 10.82
CA LYS A 67 42.63 20.05 11.47
C LYS A 67 41.62 20.53 10.48
N LYS A 68 42.03 21.11 9.34
CA LYS A 68 41.14 21.55 8.27
C LYS A 68 40.43 20.34 7.62
N MET A 69 41.17 19.29 7.28
CA MET A 69 40.63 18.07 6.72
C MET A 69 39.62 17.41 7.68
N TYR A 70 39.94 17.33 8.95
CA TYR A 70 39.06 16.77 9.98
C TYR A 70 37.75 17.56 10.08
N ALA A 71 37.83 18.90 10.10
CA ALA A 71 36.66 19.75 10.15
C ALA A 71 35.76 19.57 8.93
N GLU A 72 36.35 19.48 7.72
CA GLU A 72 35.61 19.25 6.46
C GLU A 72 34.94 17.87 6.46
N GLU A 73 35.63 16.82 6.85
CA GLU A 73 35.08 15.47 6.89
C GLU A 73 33.96 15.33 7.95
N ARG A 74 34.14 15.98 9.09
CA ARG A 74 33.10 16.03 10.14
C ARG A 74 31.82 16.70 9.62
N LEU A 75 31.98 17.84 8.93
CA LEU A 75 30.84 18.55 8.36
C LEU A 75 30.11 17.70 7.30
N LYS A 76 30.85 17.01 6.42
CA LYS A 76 30.28 16.08 5.44
C LYS A 76 29.49 14.95 6.14
N ALA A 77 30.06 14.37 7.19
CA ALA A 77 29.41 13.31 7.96
C ALA A 77 28.10 13.79 8.60
N GLU A 78 28.09 15.02 9.17
CA GLU A 78 26.90 15.63 9.78
C GLU A 78 25.79 15.84 8.75
N ILE A 79 26.12 16.37 7.56
CA ILE A 79 25.16 16.57 6.46
C ILE A 79 24.54 15.24 6.02
N VAL A 80 25.37 14.21 5.81
CA VAL A 80 24.88 12.88 5.39
C VAL A 80 24.00 12.26 6.48
N GLN A 81 24.37 12.40 7.75
CA GLN A 81 23.60 11.86 8.86
C GLN A 81 22.23 12.55 8.98
N GLU A 82 22.17 13.86 8.82
CA GLU A 82 20.91 14.62 8.83
C GLU A 82 20.01 14.19 7.67
N ALA A 83 20.55 14.06 6.46
CA ALA A 83 19.82 13.59 5.29
C ALA A 83 19.26 12.17 5.52
N LEU A 84 20.07 11.28 6.10
CA LEU A 84 19.68 9.91 6.39
C LEU A 84 18.51 9.87 7.38
N GLN A 85 18.52 10.71 8.40
CA GLN A 85 17.45 10.77 9.40
C GLN A 85 16.13 11.26 8.82
N LYS A 86 16.17 12.21 7.89
CA LYS A 86 14.96 12.78 7.27
C LYS A 86 14.35 11.90 6.18
N VAL A 87 15.17 11.23 5.38
CA VAL A 87 14.73 10.54 4.16
C VAL A 87 14.57 9.03 4.37
N VAL A 88 15.38 8.40 5.22
CA VAL A 88 15.42 6.94 5.35
C VAL A 88 14.60 6.47 6.56
N LYS A 89 13.69 5.53 6.30
CA LYS A 89 12.86 4.91 7.35
C LYS A 89 13.72 4.16 8.38
N PRO A 90 13.28 4.08 9.64
CA PRO A 90 14.05 3.38 10.70
C PRO A 90 14.40 1.93 10.38
N SER A 91 13.52 1.19 9.69
CA SER A 91 13.79 -0.19 9.26
C SER A 91 14.98 -0.26 8.30
N CYS A 92 15.03 0.64 7.31
CA CYS A 92 16.13 0.69 6.35
C CYS A 92 17.45 1.11 7.01
N ARG A 93 17.39 2.04 7.98
CA ARG A 93 18.59 2.42 8.76
C ARG A 93 19.17 1.23 9.52
N ARG A 94 18.29 0.38 10.05
CA ARG A 94 18.70 -0.85 10.73
C ARG A 94 19.39 -1.84 9.77
N GLU A 95 18.83 -2.06 8.59
CA GLU A 95 19.43 -2.91 7.56
C GLU A 95 20.81 -2.39 7.12
N MET A 96 20.91 -1.07 6.92
CA MET A 96 22.19 -0.44 6.56
C MET A 96 23.23 -0.64 7.65
N ALA A 97 22.83 -0.50 8.93
CA ALA A 97 23.73 -0.76 10.07
C ALA A 97 24.18 -2.23 10.10
N GLN A 98 23.28 -3.18 9.83
CA GLN A 98 23.60 -4.61 9.79
C GLN A 98 24.63 -4.91 8.69
N ARG A 99 24.39 -4.42 7.46
CA ARG A 99 25.34 -4.57 6.35
C ARG A 99 26.70 -3.94 6.63
N THR A 100 26.74 -2.85 7.39
CA THR A 100 27.99 -2.16 7.75
C THR A 100 28.79 -2.99 8.77
N VAL A 101 28.09 -3.62 9.71
CA VAL A 101 28.73 -4.53 10.68
C VAL A 101 29.28 -5.77 9.97
N GLU A 102 28.57 -6.31 8.97
CA GLU A 102 29.05 -7.43 8.14
C GLU A 102 30.37 -7.10 7.41
N LYS A 103 30.63 -5.81 7.14
CA LYS A 103 31.87 -5.32 6.54
C LYS A 103 33.00 -5.09 7.55
N GLY A 104 32.79 -5.46 8.85
CA GLY A 104 33.82 -5.40 9.89
C GLY A 104 33.77 -4.15 10.78
N VAL A 105 32.77 -3.28 10.63
CA VAL A 105 32.61 -2.10 11.47
C VAL A 105 31.94 -2.51 12.78
N SER A 106 32.36 -1.90 13.91
CA SER A 106 31.78 -2.22 15.21
C SER A 106 30.30 -1.82 15.28
N ILE A 107 29.50 -2.59 16.02
CA ILE A 107 28.05 -2.34 16.21
C ILE A 107 27.81 -0.93 16.76
N GLN A 108 28.66 -0.50 17.71
CA GLN A 108 28.54 0.82 18.30
C GLN A 108 28.68 1.93 17.26
N LEU A 109 29.71 1.85 16.42
CA LEU A 109 29.96 2.85 15.38
C LEU A 109 28.88 2.82 14.29
N ALA A 110 28.46 1.64 13.88
CA ALA A 110 27.36 1.50 12.90
C ALA A 110 26.06 2.10 13.46
N CYS A 111 25.70 1.79 14.70
CA CYS A 111 24.50 2.34 15.33
C CYS A 111 24.55 3.87 15.43
N LEU A 112 25.70 4.42 15.79
CA LEU A 112 25.93 5.87 15.86
C LEU A 112 25.76 6.52 14.48
N ALA A 113 26.40 5.95 13.46
CA ALA A 113 26.37 6.48 12.09
C ALA A 113 24.94 6.51 11.52
N PHE A 114 24.14 5.49 11.78
CA PHE A 114 22.77 5.41 11.23
C PHE A 114 21.69 5.95 12.20
N GLY A 115 22.08 6.49 13.34
CA GLY A 115 21.14 7.10 14.30
C GLY A 115 20.12 6.11 14.86
N ILE A 116 20.56 4.91 15.23
CA ILE A 116 19.72 3.89 15.86
C ILE A 116 20.36 3.44 17.19
N SER A 117 19.54 2.96 18.12
CA SER A 117 20.06 2.37 19.36
C SER A 117 20.58 0.96 19.14
N GLN A 118 21.51 0.49 19.95
CA GLN A 118 21.96 -0.90 19.91
C GLN A 118 20.83 -1.87 20.24
N THR A 119 19.87 -1.46 21.06
CA THR A 119 18.64 -2.25 21.33
C THR A 119 17.83 -2.45 20.04
N CYS A 120 17.67 -1.39 19.26
CA CYS A 120 17.00 -1.46 17.96
C CYS A 120 17.77 -2.37 16.98
N TYR A 121 19.11 -2.28 16.98
CA TYR A 121 19.96 -3.13 16.14
C TYR A 121 19.79 -4.61 16.48
N ARG A 122 19.84 -4.97 17.77
CA ARG A 122 19.76 -6.35 18.26
C ARG A 122 18.34 -6.91 18.30
N TYR A 123 17.32 -6.07 18.11
CA TYR A 123 15.92 -6.53 18.17
C TYR A 123 15.66 -7.58 17.10
N GLN A 124 15.17 -8.72 17.52
CA GLN A 124 14.64 -9.76 16.63
C GLN A 124 13.12 -9.82 16.83
N ALA A 125 12.39 -9.68 15.72
CA ALA A 125 10.93 -9.78 15.77
C ALA A 125 10.56 -11.21 16.16
N LYS A 126 9.85 -11.36 17.28
CA LYS A 126 9.28 -12.66 17.66
C LYS A 126 8.18 -13.00 16.64
N GLN A 127 8.38 -14.08 15.89
CA GLN A 127 7.33 -14.60 15.02
C GLN A 127 6.21 -15.14 15.90
N SER A 128 5.07 -14.47 15.85
CA SER A 128 3.85 -14.97 16.49
C SER A 128 3.26 -16.09 15.64
N ALA A 129 2.93 -17.24 16.26
CA ALA A 129 2.24 -18.33 15.57
C ALA A 129 0.98 -17.83 14.86
N GLU A 130 0.27 -16.89 15.49
CA GLU A 130 -0.90 -16.24 14.90
C GLU A 130 -0.58 -15.44 13.63
N ASN A 131 0.62 -14.84 13.52
CA ASN A 131 1.03 -14.17 12.29
C ASN A 131 1.26 -15.16 11.14
N VAL A 132 1.77 -16.35 11.46
CA VAL A 132 1.96 -17.42 10.48
C VAL A 132 0.58 -17.91 9.98
N GLU A 133 -0.37 -18.10 10.89
CA GLU A 133 -1.75 -18.46 10.56
C GLU A 133 -2.41 -17.42 9.64
N ILE A 134 -2.28 -16.12 9.98
CA ILE A 134 -2.81 -15.02 9.16
C ILE A 134 -2.18 -15.07 7.75
N ALA A 135 -0.87 -15.26 7.67
CA ALA A 135 -0.14 -15.32 6.39
C ALA A 135 -0.64 -16.46 5.52
N ASP A 136 -0.77 -17.66 6.09
CA ASP A 136 -1.22 -18.85 5.39
C ASP A 136 -2.67 -18.70 4.87
N LEU A 137 -3.57 -18.17 5.71
CA LEU A 137 -4.95 -17.91 5.31
C LEU A 137 -5.03 -16.87 4.18
N LEU A 138 -4.22 -15.81 4.25
CA LEU A 138 -4.18 -14.77 3.20
C LEU A 138 -3.67 -15.34 1.88
N ILE A 139 -2.62 -16.16 1.91
CA ILE A 139 -2.05 -16.79 0.70
C ILE A 139 -3.10 -17.71 0.06
N ARG A 140 -3.72 -18.59 0.84
CA ARG A 140 -4.76 -19.50 0.32
C ARG A 140 -5.94 -18.72 -0.25
N LEU A 141 -6.40 -17.68 0.46
CA LEU A 141 -7.55 -16.89 0.03
C LEU A 141 -7.28 -16.14 -1.28
N THR A 142 -6.12 -15.49 -1.40
CA THR A 142 -5.76 -14.75 -2.62
C THR A 142 -5.43 -15.67 -3.79
N HIS A 143 -5.01 -16.90 -3.53
CA HIS A 143 -4.84 -17.90 -4.58
C HIS A 143 -6.20 -18.33 -5.16
N ASN A 144 -7.18 -18.57 -4.30
CA ASN A 144 -8.52 -18.99 -4.70
C ASN A 144 -9.36 -17.84 -5.27
N GLN A 145 -9.21 -16.64 -4.70
CA GLN A 145 -9.99 -15.46 -5.06
C GLN A 145 -9.04 -14.37 -5.58
N ARG A 146 -8.52 -14.56 -6.78
CA ARG A 146 -7.44 -13.74 -7.37
C ARG A 146 -7.76 -12.25 -7.48
N ASN A 147 -9.05 -11.90 -7.58
CA ASN A 147 -9.49 -10.52 -7.75
C ASN A 147 -9.89 -9.84 -6.44
N TRP A 148 -9.78 -10.55 -5.31
CA TRP A 148 -10.09 -9.96 -4.02
C TRP A 148 -8.89 -9.15 -3.51
N GLY A 149 -9.06 -7.84 -3.40
CA GLY A 149 -8.09 -6.98 -2.75
C GLY A 149 -8.17 -7.10 -1.22
N PHE A 150 -7.24 -6.45 -0.53
CA PHE A 150 -7.13 -6.51 0.93
C PHE A 150 -8.47 -6.32 1.66
N GLY A 151 -9.29 -5.35 1.23
CA GLY A 151 -10.57 -5.06 1.89
C GLY A 151 -11.51 -6.27 1.93
N LEU A 152 -11.65 -6.98 0.80
CA LEU A 152 -12.50 -8.18 0.73
C LEU A 152 -11.90 -9.33 1.54
N CYS A 153 -10.59 -9.54 1.44
CA CYS A 153 -9.89 -10.58 2.20
C CYS A 153 -10.07 -10.37 3.71
N PHE A 154 -9.86 -9.15 4.19
CA PHE A 154 -10.01 -8.81 5.60
C PHE A 154 -11.45 -9.02 6.09
N LEU A 155 -12.44 -8.54 5.33
CA LEU A 155 -13.85 -8.68 5.69
C LEU A 155 -14.30 -10.14 5.69
N TYR A 156 -13.80 -10.94 4.75
CA TYR A 156 -14.05 -12.38 4.72
C TYR A 156 -13.52 -13.07 5.99
N LEU A 157 -12.24 -12.82 6.31
CA LEU A 157 -11.64 -13.40 7.52
C LEU A 157 -12.39 -12.97 8.79
N ARG A 158 -12.82 -11.71 8.85
CA ARG A 158 -13.51 -11.14 10.02
C ARG A 158 -14.98 -11.57 10.12
N ASN A 159 -15.75 -11.39 9.05
CA ASN A 159 -17.22 -11.49 9.10
C ASN A 159 -17.75 -12.88 8.69
N VAL A 160 -16.98 -13.62 7.88
CA VAL A 160 -17.38 -14.98 7.43
C VAL A 160 -16.68 -16.05 8.28
N LYS A 161 -15.34 -15.90 8.49
CA LYS A 161 -14.55 -16.88 9.28
C LYS A 161 -14.50 -16.55 10.78
N GLY A 162 -14.92 -15.35 11.20
CA GLY A 162 -15.04 -14.96 12.61
C GLY A 162 -13.75 -14.53 13.30
N HIS A 163 -12.65 -14.34 12.57
CA HIS A 163 -11.37 -13.93 13.17
C HIS A 163 -11.41 -12.44 13.58
N ARG A 164 -11.11 -12.16 14.85
CA ARG A 164 -11.15 -10.78 15.40
C ARG A 164 -9.79 -10.08 15.38
N TRP A 165 -8.99 -10.33 14.36
CA TRP A 165 -7.66 -9.73 14.23
C TRP A 165 -7.73 -8.25 13.91
N ASN A 166 -6.73 -7.50 14.41
CA ASN A 166 -6.60 -6.08 14.16
C ASN A 166 -6.31 -5.81 12.67
N HIS A 167 -7.07 -4.89 12.06
CA HIS A 167 -6.96 -4.50 10.65
C HIS A 167 -5.53 -4.11 10.27
N LYS A 168 -4.85 -3.29 11.10
CA LYS A 168 -3.48 -2.82 10.82
C LYS A 168 -2.48 -3.98 10.82
N ARG A 169 -2.69 -4.97 11.72
CA ARG A 169 -1.85 -6.18 11.80
C ARG A 169 -1.99 -7.04 10.54
N VAL A 170 -3.22 -7.33 10.12
CA VAL A 170 -3.50 -8.14 8.92
C VAL A 170 -2.98 -7.41 7.68
N TYR A 171 -3.18 -6.08 7.58
CA TYR A 171 -2.71 -5.29 6.45
C TYR A 171 -1.19 -5.29 6.33
N ARG A 172 -0.48 -5.21 7.45
CA ARG A 172 0.99 -5.30 7.45
C ARG A 172 1.45 -6.63 6.85
N ILE A 173 0.88 -7.75 7.32
CA ILE A 173 1.23 -9.10 6.82
C ILE A 173 0.89 -9.22 5.33
N TYR A 174 -0.29 -8.75 4.91
CA TYR A 174 -0.72 -8.74 3.51
C TYR A 174 0.30 -8.00 2.61
N ARG A 175 0.84 -6.89 3.09
CA ARG A 175 1.86 -6.11 2.36
C ARG A 175 3.23 -6.80 2.37
N GLU A 176 3.63 -7.40 3.49
CA GLU A 176 4.87 -8.16 3.60
C GLU A 176 4.90 -9.35 2.62
N LEU A 177 3.74 -9.95 2.36
CA LEU A 177 3.56 -11.04 1.40
C LEU A 177 3.41 -10.55 -0.06
N GLU A 178 3.43 -9.26 -0.31
CA GLU A 178 3.30 -8.64 -1.65
C GLU A 178 2.00 -9.02 -2.38
N LEU A 179 0.91 -9.24 -1.65
CA LEU A 179 -0.38 -9.66 -2.19
C LEU A 179 -1.21 -8.52 -2.81
N ASN A 180 -0.67 -7.31 -2.85
CA ASN A 180 -1.38 -6.14 -3.39
C ASN A 180 -1.69 -6.30 -4.87
N LEU A 181 -2.96 -6.11 -5.23
CA LEU A 181 -3.37 -6.08 -6.63
C LEU A 181 -2.70 -4.89 -7.35
N ARG A 182 -2.13 -5.14 -8.53
CA ARG A 182 -1.53 -4.12 -9.38
C ARG A 182 -2.63 -3.38 -10.15
N ILE A 183 -3.22 -2.39 -9.53
CA ILE A 183 -4.29 -1.58 -10.12
C ILE A 183 -3.68 -0.30 -10.68
N LYS A 184 -3.77 -0.11 -12.01
CA LYS A 184 -3.39 1.17 -12.64
C LYS A 184 -4.43 2.22 -12.27
N PRO A 185 -4.03 3.35 -11.67
CA PRO A 185 -4.99 4.41 -11.36
C PRO A 185 -5.57 4.99 -12.66
N LYS A 186 -6.89 4.94 -12.78
CA LYS A 186 -7.61 5.58 -13.89
C LYS A 186 -7.99 7.00 -13.49
N LYS A 187 -7.76 7.95 -14.39
CA LYS A 187 -8.18 9.32 -14.19
C LYS A 187 -9.71 9.35 -14.14
N ARG A 188 -10.28 9.74 -13.00
CA ARG A 188 -11.73 9.81 -12.83
C ARG A 188 -12.28 11.04 -13.54
N ILE A 189 -13.27 10.84 -14.38
CA ILE A 189 -14.07 11.93 -14.94
C ILE A 189 -15.01 12.39 -13.81
N ILE A 190 -14.98 13.70 -13.52
CA ILE A 190 -15.89 14.29 -12.54
C ILE A 190 -17.27 14.38 -13.19
N ARG A 191 -18.22 13.64 -12.63
CA ARG A 191 -19.65 13.68 -13.05
C ARG A 191 -20.48 14.06 -11.83
N GLU A 192 -21.60 14.69 -12.06
CA GLU A 192 -22.58 14.93 -11.01
C GLU A 192 -23.01 13.59 -10.43
N LYS A 193 -23.14 13.54 -9.11
CA LYS A 193 -23.61 12.33 -8.45
C LYS A 193 -25.11 12.16 -8.76
N PRO A 194 -25.50 11.03 -9.34
CA PRO A 194 -26.93 10.76 -9.54
C PRO A 194 -27.62 10.61 -8.18
N GLU A 195 -28.91 10.83 -8.16
CA GLU A 195 -29.71 10.57 -6.96
C GLU A 195 -29.56 9.09 -6.57
N PRO A 196 -29.34 8.81 -5.27
CA PRO A 196 -29.22 7.44 -4.82
C PRO A 196 -30.51 6.67 -5.09
N LEU A 197 -30.37 5.48 -5.66
CA LEU A 197 -31.50 4.59 -5.84
C LEU A 197 -32.05 4.19 -4.47
N ALA A 198 -33.36 4.30 -4.26
CA ALA A 198 -34.00 3.91 -3.01
C ALA A 198 -33.72 2.43 -2.72
N VAL A 199 -33.18 2.14 -1.55
CA VAL A 199 -32.93 0.75 -1.13
C VAL A 199 -34.25 0.18 -0.61
N PRO A 200 -34.70 -0.97 -1.15
CA PRO A 200 -35.87 -1.64 -0.58
C PRO A 200 -35.67 -1.96 0.91
N GLU A 201 -36.75 -2.04 1.65
CA GLU A 201 -36.74 -2.25 3.11
C GLU A 201 -36.86 -3.74 3.49
N ALA A 202 -37.24 -4.58 2.55
CA ALA A 202 -37.52 -5.99 2.81
C ALA A 202 -37.14 -6.88 1.62
N ILE A 203 -36.89 -8.16 1.93
CA ILE A 203 -36.69 -9.22 0.94
C ILE A 203 -37.91 -9.31 0.03
N ASN A 204 -37.71 -9.57 -1.25
CA ASN A 204 -38.74 -9.72 -2.29
C ASN A 204 -39.57 -8.45 -2.51
N GLN A 205 -39.11 -7.29 -2.03
CA GLN A 205 -39.76 -6.03 -2.36
C GLN A 205 -39.47 -5.61 -3.80
N CYS A 206 -38.24 -5.72 -4.23
CA CYS A 206 -37.81 -5.39 -5.59
C CYS A 206 -36.68 -6.33 -6.05
N TRP A 207 -36.92 -6.98 -7.19
CA TRP A 207 -35.86 -7.73 -7.88
C TRP A 207 -35.39 -6.91 -9.08
N SER A 208 -34.08 -6.84 -9.31
CA SER A 208 -33.47 -6.28 -10.52
C SER A 208 -32.96 -7.42 -11.39
N MET A 209 -33.17 -7.29 -12.69
CA MET A 209 -32.67 -8.28 -13.65
C MET A 209 -32.06 -7.62 -14.88
N ASP A 210 -31.14 -8.33 -15.52
CA ASP A 210 -30.44 -7.83 -16.70
C ASP A 210 -29.73 -8.97 -17.43
N PHE A 211 -29.40 -8.74 -18.69
CA PHE A 211 -28.65 -9.67 -19.52
C PHE A 211 -27.18 -9.26 -19.64
N MET A 212 -26.32 -10.28 -19.66
CA MET A 212 -24.95 -10.15 -20.11
C MET A 212 -24.71 -11.04 -21.33
N HIS A 213 -23.65 -10.75 -22.06
CA HIS A 213 -23.24 -11.51 -23.25
C HIS A 213 -21.76 -11.88 -23.14
N ASP A 214 -21.43 -13.07 -23.65
CA ASP A 214 -20.05 -13.50 -23.83
C ASP A 214 -19.97 -14.53 -24.96
N GLN A 215 -18.80 -15.12 -25.21
CA GLN A 215 -18.57 -16.07 -26.30
C GLN A 215 -17.84 -17.32 -25.78
N LEU A 216 -18.22 -18.47 -26.30
CA LEU A 216 -17.51 -19.72 -26.13
C LEU A 216 -16.19 -19.71 -26.92
N SER A 217 -15.31 -20.68 -26.66
CA SER A 217 -14.02 -20.83 -27.33
C SER A 217 -14.17 -21.00 -28.86
N ASP A 218 -15.26 -21.54 -29.31
CA ASP A 218 -15.58 -21.73 -30.76
C ASP A 218 -16.18 -20.47 -31.41
N GLY A 219 -16.36 -19.37 -30.65
CA GLY A 219 -16.91 -18.12 -31.13
C GLY A 219 -18.43 -17.98 -31.04
N ARG A 220 -19.16 -19.02 -30.64
CA ARG A 220 -20.63 -18.91 -30.46
C ARG A 220 -20.93 -17.99 -29.29
N SER A 221 -21.81 -17.00 -29.53
CA SER A 221 -22.22 -16.08 -28.45
C SER A 221 -23.26 -16.75 -27.56
N TYR A 222 -23.21 -16.47 -26.28
CA TYR A 222 -24.21 -16.90 -25.30
C TYR A 222 -24.61 -15.72 -24.40
N ARG A 223 -25.76 -15.89 -23.77
CA ARG A 223 -26.33 -14.87 -22.89
C ARG A 223 -26.41 -15.42 -21.46
N LEU A 224 -26.23 -14.52 -20.49
CA LEU A 224 -26.46 -14.79 -19.07
C LEU A 224 -27.66 -13.93 -18.64
N PHE A 225 -28.65 -14.55 -18.04
CA PHE A 225 -29.80 -13.87 -17.43
C PHE A 225 -29.55 -13.82 -15.93
N ASN A 226 -29.37 -12.63 -15.39
CA ASN A 226 -29.03 -12.37 -13.99
C ASN A 226 -30.20 -11.75 -13.24
N VAL A 227 -30.51 -12.29 -12.05
CA VAL A 227 -31.56 -11.78 -11.17
C VAL A 227 -31.02 -11.62 -9.78
N ILE A 228 -31.21 -10.45 -9.17
CA ILE A 228 -30.82 -10.18 -7.79
C ILE A 228 -31.96 -9.55 -7.00
N ASP A 229 -31.98 -9.76 -5.70
CA ASP A 229 -32.84 -9.02 -4.78
C ASP A 229 -32.15 -7.69 -4.39
N ASP A 230 -32.81 -6.58 -4.62
CA ASP A 230 -32.25 -5.24 -4.38
C ASP A 230 -32.06 -4.92 -2.90
N PHE A 231 -32.73 -5.61 -1.98
CA PHE A 231 -32.61 -5.38 -0.55
C PHE A 231 -31.28 -5.94 -0.01
N ASN A 232 -31.06 -7.23 -0.20
CA ASN A 232 -29.92 -7.92 0.40
C ASN A 232 -28.79 -8.22 -0.61
N ARG A 233 -28.95 -7.80 -1.88
CA ARG A 233 -28.00 -8.03 -2.99
C ARG A 233 -27.78 -9.52 -3.27
N GLU A 234 -28.67 -10.41 -2.84
CA GLU A 234 -28.58 -11.85 -3.07
C GLU A 234 -28.84 -12.15 -4.56
N ALA A 235 -27.94 -12.94 -5.16
CA ALA A 235 -28.15 -13.43 -6.52
C ALA A 235 -29.20 -14.54 -6.51
N UNK A 236 -30.24 -14.22 -7.37
CA UNK A 236 -31.22 -15.05 -7.47
C UNK A 236 -31.08 -16.08 -8.40
N ALA A 237 -30.56 -15.73 -9.58
CA ALA A 237 -30.25 -16.68 -10.67
C ALA A 237 -29.13 -16.15 -11.58
N ILE A 238 -28.37 -17.06 -12.17
CA ILE A 238 -27.58 -16.84 -13.38
C ILE A 238 -27.94 -17.98 -14.34
N ASP A 239 -28.84 -17.74 -15.26
CA ASP A 239 -29.22 -18.73 -16.27
C ASP A 239 -28.49 -18.44 -17.58
N ILE A 240 -27.94 -19.48 -18.19
CA ILE A 240 -27.06 -19.34 -19.35
C ILE A 240 -27.61 -20.18 -20.50
N ASP A 241 -27.73 -19.55 -21.67
CA ASP A 241 -28.12 -20.24 -22.90
C ASP A 241 -27.62 -19.45 -24.13
N LEU A 242 -27.62 -20.10 -25.27
CA LEU A 242 -27.35 -19.44 -26.56
C LEU A 242 -28.45 -18.44 -26.92
N SER A 243 -29.69 -18.69 -26.49
CA SER A 243 -30.82 -17.79 -26.66
C SER A 243 -31.72 -17.82 -25.42
N LEU A 244 -32.11 -16.65 -24.96
CA LEU A 244 -32.97 -16.49 -23.77
C LEU A 244 -34.20 -15.65 -24.14
N PRO A 245 -35.15 -16.23 -24.90
CA PRO A 245 -36.39 -15.55 -25.22
C PRO A 245 -37.29 -15.39 -23.98
N SER A 246 -38.34 -14.57 -24.08
CA SER A 246 -39.23 -14.23 -22.95
C SER A 246 -39.81 -15.45 -22.23
N GLU A 247 -40.09 -16.54 -22.95
CA GLU A 247 -40.61 -17.79 -22.38
C GLU A 247 -39.58 -18.45 -21.45
N ARG A 248 -38.29 -18.37 -21.81
CA ARG A 248 -37.20 -18.87 -20.94
C ARG A 248 -37.03 -18.01 -19.71
N VAL A 249 -37.11 -16.67 -19.87
CA VAL A 249 -37.07 -15.71 -18.76
C VAL A 249 -38.23 -16.00 -17.79
N VAL A 250 -39.45 -16.18 -18.28
CA VAL A 250 -40.62 -16.53 -17.46
C VAL A 250 -40.39 -17.84 -16.70
N ARG A 251 -39.89 -18.88 -17.36
CA ARG A 251 -39.57 -20.18 -16.72
C ARG A 251 -38.57 -20.02 -15.60
N SER A 252 -37.48 -19.24 -15.81
CA SER A 252 -36.45 -18.98 -14.80
C SER A 252 -37.07 -18.26 -13.60
N LEU A 253 -37.90 -17.25 -13.84
CA LEU A 253 -38.54 -16.50 -12.77
C LEU A 253 -39.55 -17.36 -11.99
N ASP A 254 -40.32 -18.22 -12.67
CA ASP A 254 -41.21 -19.14 -11.96
C ASP A 254 -40.45 -20.09 -11.05
N GLN A 255 -39.31 -20.62 -11.50
CA GLN A 255 -38.41 -21.46 -10.66
C GLN A 255 -37.91 -20.68 -9.44
N ILE A 256 -37.49 -19.43 -9.61
CA ILE A 256 -37.02 -18.61 -8.50
C ILE A 256 -38.17 -18.37 -7.50
N ILE A 257 -39.36 -18.04 -8.00
CA ILE A 257 -40.57 -17.78 -7.18
C ILE A 257 -40.92 -19.00 -6.32
N GLU A 258 -40.79 -20.22 -6.86
CA GLU A 258 -41.09 -21.46 -6.15
C GLU A 258 -40.33 -21.60 -4.83
N TRP A 259 -39.06 -21.22 -4.81
CA TRP A 259 -38.22 -21.46 -3.65
C TRP A 259 -37.88 -20.17 -2.85
N ARG A 260 -38.08 -18.99 -3.46
CA ARG A 260 -37.74 -17.70 -2.80
C ARG A 260 -38.98 -16.90 -2.41
N GLY A 261 -40.11 -17.22 -2.97
CA GLY A 261 -41.29 -16.40 -2.86
C GLY A 261 -41.29 -15.31 -3.97
N LYS A 262 -42.42 -14.64 -4.08
CA LYS A 262 -42.72 -13.72 -5.16
C LYS A 262 -42.26 -12.28 -4.87
N PRO A 263 -41.65 -11.57 -5.82
CA PRO A 263 -41.35 -10.13 -5.62
C PRO A 263 -42.61 -9.27 -5.83
N GLN A 264 -42.63 -8.10 -5.19
CA GLN A 264 -43.66 -7.09 -5.45
C GLN A 264 -43.41 -6.35 -6.77
N VAL A 265 -42.13 -6.10 -7.07
CA VAL A 265 -41.68 -5.33 -8.23
C VAL A 265 -40.52 -6.05 -8.90
N ILE A 266 -40.52 -6.06 -10.21
CA ILE A 266 -39.36 -6.44 -11.01
C ILE A 266 -38.89 -5.22 -11.80
N ARG A 267 -37.61 -4.92 -11.69
CA ARG A 267 -36.95 -3.81 -12.38
C ARG A 267 -36.08 -4.38 -13.52
N SER A 268 -36.21 -3.82 -14.71
CA SER A 268 -35.43 -4.23 -15.88
C SER A 268 -35.23 -3.05 -16.83
N ASP A 269 -34.36 -3.22 -17.81
CA ASP A 269 -34.27 -2.32 -18.94
C ASP A 269 -35.47 -2.57 -19.91
N ASN A 270 -35.47 -1.87 -21.04
CA ASN A 270 -36.51 -1.99 -22.08
C ASN A 270 -36.13 -3.03 -23.17
N GLY A 271 -35.44 -4.10 -22.79
CA GLY A 271 -35.09 -5.17 -23.72
C GLY A 271 -36.34 -5.82 -24.33
N PRO A 272 -36.26 -6.30 -25.57
CA PRO A 272 -37.42 -6.89 -26.25
C PRO A 272 -38.04 -8.07 -25.50
N GLU A 273 -37.26 -8.80 -24.76
CA GLU A 273 -37.71 -9.92 -23.92
C GLU A 273 -38.60 -9.45 -22.77
N TYR A 274 -38.32 -8.28 -22.21
CA TYR A 274 -39.00 -7.73 -21.04
C TYR A 274 -40.26 -6.90 -21.39
N ILE A 275 -40.33 -6.40 -22.62
CA ILE A 275 -41.49 -5.67 -23.08
C ILE A 275 -42.44 -6.56 -23.94
N SER A 276 -42.12 -7.85 -24.04
CA SER A 276 -42.93 -8.81 -24.78
C SER A 276 -44.29 -9.01 -24.12
N GLY A 277 -45.32 -9.29 -24.96
CA GLY A 277 -46.68 -9.59 -24.47
C GLY A 277 -46.69 -10.80 -23.52
N THR A 278 -45.87 -11.80 -23.78
CA THR A 278 -45.71 -13.01 -22.93
C THR A 278 -45.28 -12.64 -21.52
N PHE A 279 -44.25 -11.81 -21.41
CA PHE A 279 -43.67 -11.40 -20.11
C PHE A 279 -44.64 -10.50 -19.34
N ILE A 280 -45.25 -9.51 -20.02
CA ILE A 280 -46.21 -8.58 -19.43
C ILE A 280 -47.45 -9.34 -18.91
N ALA A 281 -48.00 -10.27 -19.70
CA ALA A 281 -49.15 -11.08 -19.31
C ALA A 281 -48.82 -12.00 -18.12
N TRP A 282 -47.63 -12.56 -18.11
CA TRP A 282 -47.13 -13.37 -16.97
C TRP A 282 -47.05 -12.52 -15.67
N ALA A 283 -46.42 -11.35 -15.74
CA ALA A 283 -46.27 -10.47 -14.57
C ALA A 283 -47.64 -10.05 -14.03
N ALA A 284 -48.58 -9.72 -14.91
CA ALA A 284 -49.96 -9.38 -14.53
C ALA A 284 -50.66 -10.55 -13.82
N ARG A 285 -50.55 -11.79 -14.33
CA ARG A 285 -51.07 -12.99 -13.67
C ARG A 285 -50.48 -13.23 -12.28
N GLN A 286 -49.17 -12.96 -12.13
CA GLN A 286 -48.48 -13.10 -10.87
C GLN A 286 -48.76 -11.93 -9.89
N GLY A 287 -49.36 -10.83 -10.37
CA GLY A 287 -49.59 -9.62 -9.58
C GLY A 287 -48.28 -8.88 -9.28
N ILE A 288 -47.28 -8.98 -10.16
CA ILE A 288 -45.97 -8.36 -10.06
C ILE A 288 -45.96 -7.06 -10.86
N ARG A 289 -45.55 -5.95 -10.22
CA ARG A 289 -45.40 -4.66 -10.91
C ARG A 289 -44.09 -4.65 -11.71
N LEU A 290 -44.11 -4.26 -12.96
CA LEU A 290 -42.93 -4.07 -13.79
C LEU A 290 -42.47 -2.61 -13.70
N ASP A 291 -41.19 -2.39 -13.41
CA ASP A 291 -40.57 -1.08 -13.31
C ASP A 291 -39.46 -1.01 -14.37
N HIS A 292 -39.83 -0.51 -15.56
CA HIS A 292 -38.88 -0.36 -16.65
C HIS A 292 -38.07 0.94 -16.50
N ILE A 293 -36.76 0.86 -16.60
CA ILE A 293 -35.89 2.04 -16.50
C ILE A 293 -36.12 2.98 -17.68
N GLN A 294 -36.06 4.27 -17.41
CA GLN A 294 -36.23 5.28 -18.45
C GLN A 294 -35.00 5.30 -19.39
N PRO A 295 -35.18 5.42 -20.69
CA PRO A 295 -34.06 5.56 -21.62
C PRO A 295 -33.10 6.69 -21.18
N GLY A 296 -31.81 6.43 -21.16
CA GLY A 296 -30.78 7.39 -20.76
C GLY A 296 -30.52 7.45 -19.26
N ASN A 297 -31.23 6.69 -18.42
CA ASN A 297 -31.05 6.68 -16.97
C ASN A 297 -30.56 5.32 -16.44
N PRO A 298 -29.38 4.84 -16.86
CA PRO A 298 -28.89 3.52 -16.44
C PRO A 298 -28.74 3.38 -14.91
N GLN A 299 -28.52 4.49 -14.19
CA GLN A 299 -28.45 4.45 -12.73
C GLN A 299 -29.71 3.90 -12.06
N GLN A 300 -30.86 3.88 -12.76
CA GLN A 300 -32.09 3.28 -12.24
C GLN A 300 -31.98 1.76 -12.09
N ASN A 301 -31.00 1.10 -12.76
CA ASN A 301 -30.73 -0.33 -12.60
C ASN A 301 -29.32 -0.59 -11.98
N ALA A 302 -28.83 0.35 -11.17
CA ALA A 302 -27.47 0.36 -10.69
C ALA A 302 -27.07 -0.88 -9.87
N TYR A 303 -28.02 -1.54 -9.22
CA TYR A 303 -27.73 -2.72 -8.38
C TYR A 303 -27.33 -3.93 -9.23
N ILE A 304 -28.12 -4.23 -10.28
CA ILE A 304 -27.79 -5.34 -11.19
C ILE A 304 -26.56 -5.00 -12.06
N GLU A 305 -26.39 -3.73 -12.46
CA GLU A 305 -25.19 -3.31 -13.20
C GLU A 305 -23.93 -3.54 -12.36
N ARG A 306 -23.98 -3.22 -11.05
CA ARG A 306 -22.89 -3.47 -10.14
C ARG A 306 -22.62 -4.97 -9.97
N TYR A 307 -23.67 -5.77 -9.90
CA TYR A 307 -23.58 -7.23 -9.84
C TYR A 307 -22.96 -7.78 -11.13
N ASN A 308 -23.45 -7.38 -12.30
CA ASN A 308 -22.93 -7.78 -13.61
C ASN A 308 -21.45 -7.46 -13.76
N ARG A 309 -21.02 -6.29 -13.25
CA ARG A 309 -19.61 -5.93 -13.21
C ARG A 309 -18.82 -6.93 -12.35
N THR A 310 -19.37 -7.36 -11.22
CA THR A 310 -18.72 -8.35 -10.36
C THR A 310 -18.63 -9.71 -11.07
N VAL A 311 -19.69 -10.17 -11.71
CA VAL A 311 -19.69 -11.38 -12.55
C VAL A 311 -18.59 -11.30 -13.60
N ARG A 312 -18.51 -10.19 -14.33
CA ARG A 312 -17.53 -9.98 -15.40
C ARG A 312 -16.09 -10.06 -14.87
N TYR A 313 -15.80 -9.35 -13.76
CA TYR A 313 -14.43 -9.24 -13.25
C TYR A 313 -13.99 -10.37 -12.33
N ASP A 314 -14.90 -11.00 -11.61
CA ASP A 314 -14.51 -12.08 -10.68
C ASP A 314 -14.22 -13.38 -11.42
N TRP A 315 -14.95 -13.69 -12.50
CA TRP A 315 -14.72 -14.95 -13.22
C TRP A 315 -14.88 -14.89 -14.74
N LEU A 316 -15.94 -14.27 -15.27
CA LEU A 316 -16.28 -14.40 -16.70
C LEU A 316 -15.12 -13.99 -17.64
N SER A 317 -14.39 -12.91 -17.31
CA SER A 317 -13.26 -12.45 -18.12
C SER A 317 -11.94 -13.22 -17.90
N HIS A 318 -11.95 -14.25 -17.03
CA HIS A 318 -10.74 -15.03 -16.71
C HIS A 318 -10.74 -16.42 -17.34
N TYR A 319 -11.87 -16.85 -17.86
CA TYR A 319 -12.01 -18.21 -18.37
C TYR A 319 -12.56 -18.17 -19.79
N LEU A 320 -12.14 -19.12 -20.59
CA LEU A 320 -12.65 -19.38 -21.93
C LEU A 320 -13.31 -20.76 -21.89
N PHE A 321 -14.62 -20.78 -22.03
CA PHE A 321 -15.43 -21.98 -21.86
C PHE A 321 -15.67 -22.68 -23.19
N GLU A 322 -15.80 -24.00 -23.16
CA GLU A 322 -16.05 -24.83 -24.36
C GLU A 322 -17.55 -25.12 -24.58
N SER A 323 -18.34 -25.10 -23.52
CA SER A 323 -19.77 -25.44 -23.60
C SER A 323 -20.60 -24.57 -22.63
N ILE A 324 -21.90 -24.46 -22.98
CA ILE A 324 -22.92 -23.80 -22.12
C ILE A 324 -23.00 -24.47 -20.77
N GLU A 325 -22.95 -25.82 -20.75
CA GLU A 325 -23.00 -26.60 -19.50
C GLU A 325 -21.83 -26.25 -18.56
N GLU A 326 -20.64 -26.10 -19.12
CA GLU A 326 -19.46 -25.70 -18.35
C GLU A 326 -19.64 -24.31 -17.75
N VAL A 327 -20.13 -23.34 -18.54
CA VAL A 327 -20.40 -21.97 -18.05
C VAL A 327 -21.45 -22.01 -16.94
N GLN A 328 -22.53 -22.77 -17.10
CA GLN A 328 -23.64 -22.87 -16.14
C GLN A 328 -23.17 -23.50 -14.82
N ASN A 329 -22.36 -24.53 -14.87
CA ASN A 329 -21.81 -25.18 -13.67
C ASN A 329 -20.92 -24.19 -12.90
N TYR A 330 -20.04 -23.50 -13.61
CA TYR A 330 -19.16 -22.50 -13.00
C TYR A 330 -19.96 -21.34 -12.40
N ALA A 331 -20.97 -20.85 -13.12
CA ALA A 331 -21.84 -19.76 -12.66
C ALA A 331 -22.59 -20.14 -11.37
N THR A 332 -23.05 -21.39 -11.28
CA THR A 332 -23.76 -21.93 -10.10
C THR A 332 -22.84 -21.93 -8.86
N ASP A 333 -21.63 -22.46 -9.01
CA ASP A 333 -20.64 -22.49 -7.93
C ASP A 333 -20.20 -21.08 -7.50
N TRP A 334 -19.99 -20.21 -8.49
CA TRP A 334 -19.63 -18.81 -8.24
C TRP A 334 -20.77 -18.07 -7.53
N MET A 335 -22.02 -18.29 -7.94
CA MET A 335 -23.19 -17.65 -7.33
C MET A 335 -23.35 -18.09 -5.86
N TRP A 336 -23.08 -19.36 -5.57
CA TRP A 336 -23.04 -19.84 -4.18
C TRP A 336 -22.01 -19.08 -3.38
N THR A 337 -20.75 -18.97 -3.89
CA THR A 337 -19.66 -18.24 -3.26
C THR A 337 -20.02 -16.75 -3.08
N TYR A 338 -20.62 -16.13 -4.09
CA TYR A 338 -21.08 -14.75 -4.03
C TYR A 338 -22.08 -14.54 -2.89
N ASN A 339 -23.04 -15.41 -2.75
CA ASN A 339 -24.11 -15.29 -1.75
C ASN A 339 -23.63 -15.60 -0.33
N HIS A 340 -22.75 -16.60 -0.16
CA HIS A 340 -22.39 -17.14 1.16
C HIS A 340 -21.04 -16.65 1.68
N GLU A 341 -20.08 -16.41 0.80
CA GLU A 341 -18.71 -16.12 1.19
C GLU A 341 -18.21 -14.72 0.83
N ARG A 342 -18.76 -14.12 -0.24
CA ARG A 342 -18.23 -12.84 -0.70
C ARG A 342 -18.79 -11.66 0.10
N PRO A 343 -17.95 -10.93 0.88
CA PRO A 343 -18.43 -9.73 1.58
C PRO A 343 -18.88 -8.65 0.60
N ASN A 344 -20.00 -8.00 0.90
CA ASN A 344 -20.53 -6.91 0.09
C ASN A 344 -20.40 -5.58 0.84
N MET A 345 -19.65 -4.66 0.26
CA MET A 345 -19.37 -3.35 0.90
C MET A 345 -20.63 -2.52 1.14
N ALA A 346 -21.64 -2.65 0.26
CA ALA A 346 -22.89 -1.94 0.40
C ALA A 346 -23.76 -2.47 1.57
N LEU A 347 -23.45 -3.70 2.03
CA LEU A 347 -24.12 -4.32 3.18
C LEU A 347 -23.27 -4.22 4.47
N GLY A 348 -22.32 -3.29 4.51
CA GLY A 348 -21.44 -3.15 5.67
C GLY A 348 -20.35 -4.25 5.76
N GLY A 349 -20.06 -4.94 4.67
CA GLY A 349 -19.03 -5.96 4.61
C GLY A 349 -19.46 -7.36 5.03
N ILE A 350 -20.76 -7.59 5.17
CA ILE A 350 -21.33 -8.93 5.37
C ILE A 350 -21.77 -9.53 4.04
N THR A 351 -22.06 -10.82 4.00
CA THR A 351 -22.52 -11.48 2.78
C THR A 351 -24.04 -11.28 2.58
N PRO A 352 -24.55 -11.46 1.36
CA PRO A 352 -26.01 -11.43 1.11
C PRO A 352 -26.79 -12.38 2.02
N LYS A 353 -26.31 -13.62 2.23
CA LYS A 353 -26.95 -14.60 3.11
C LYS A 353 -26.93 -14.19 4.59
N GLN A 354 -25.82 -13.58 5.04
CA GLN A 354 -25.76 -13.05 6.40
C GLN A 354 -26.77 -11.92 6.61
N LYS A 355 -26.98 -11.06 5.59
CA LYS A 355 -27.99 -10.00 5.65
C LYS A 355 -29.40 -10.59 5.77
N SER A 356 -29.69 -11.66 5.06
CA SER A 356 -31.00 -12.37 5.15
C SER A 356 -31.20 -12.99 6.55
N ALA A 357 -30.17 -13.64 7.10
CA ALA A 357 -30.23 -14.28 8.42
C ALA A 357 -30.48 -13.29 9.57
N LEU A 358 -29.99 -12.06 9.46
CA LEU A 358 -30.23 -11.02 10.47
C LEU A 358 -31.71 -10.62 10.58
N LEU A 359 -32.51 -10.86 9.53
CA LEU A 359 -33.95 -10.59 9.54
C LEU A 359 -34.76 -11.71 10.19
N THR A 360 -34.30 -12.94 10.01
CA THR A 360 -34.99 -14.12 10.59
C THR A 360 -34.69 -14.28 12.06
N ASN A 361 -33.58 -13.74 12.56
CA ASN A 361 -33.18 -13.81 13.97
C ASN A 361 -32.83 -12.40 14.53
N PRO A 362 -33.81 -11.54 14.82
CA PRO A 362 -33.54 -10.18 15.26
C PRO A 362 -32.99 -10.03 16.70
N THR A 363 -32.73 -11.10 17.43
CA THR A 363 -32.46 -11.06 18.87
C THR A 363 -31.05 -11.36 19.34
N SER A 364 -30.04 -11.51 18.42
CA SER A 364 -28.73 -12.00 18.92
C SER A 364 -27.62 -10.93 19.08
N ASP A 365 -27.85 -9.66 18.71
CA ASP A 365 -26.79 -8.64 18.83
C ASP A 365 -27.22 -7.39 19.63
N ARG A 366 -27.52 -7.61 20.92
CA ARG A 366 -27.48 -6.52 21.91
C ARG A 366 -26.74 -7.04 23.16
N CYS A 367 -25.41 -7.11 23.06
CA CYS A 367 -24.53 -7.09 24.23
C CYS A 367 -23.17 -6.53 23.82
#